data_c9e7c7096fd04c2a93b887fe911d7263
#
_entry.id   c9e7c7096fd04c2a93b887fe911d7263
#
_cell.length_a   1.000
_cell.length_b   1.000
_cell.length_c   1.000
_cell.angle_alpha   90.00
_cell.angle_beta   90.00
_cell.angle_gamma   90.00
#
_symmetry.space_group_name_H-M   'P 1'
#
loop_
_entity.id
_entity.type
_entity.pdbx_description
1 polymer ?
#
loop_
_entity_poly.entity_id
_entity_poly.type
_entity_poly.pdbx_seq_one_letter_code
_entity_poly.pdbx_strand_id
1 'polypeptide(L)'
;RVVLAAGAPGSQAHFAILRNNDVDVVLAGEVPQWETYEYMRDAVAQGRKKAIIFLGHVNSEEAGMEYCADWLRGFIGTVPVKFVESGPPYWSY
;
A
#
# COMPACT_ATOMS: atom_id res chain seq x y z
N ARG A 1 12.79 -10.53 -2.75
CA ARG A 1 12.61 -9.39 -1.81
C ARG A 1 11.23 -8.78 -1.97
N VAL A 2 10.57 -8.46 -0.85
CA VAL A 2 9.25 -7.85 -0.79
C VAL A 2 9.37 -6.39 -0.37
N VAL A 3 8.60 -5.50 -1.00
CA VAL A 3 8.48 -4.08 -0.64
C VAL A 3 7.02 -3.78 -0.34
N LEU A 4 6.75 -3.07 0.76
CA LEU A 4 5.45 -2.54 1.09
C LEU A 4 5.35 -1.09 0.59
N ALA A 5 4.31 -0.81 -0.19
CA ALA A 5 3.94 0.50 -0.70
C ALA A 5 2.49 0.80 -0.28
N ALA A 6 2.29 1.05 1.03
CA ALA A 6 0.97 1.30 1.62
C ALA A 6 0.35 2.60 1.10
N GLY A 7 -0.97 2.71 1.22
CA GLY A 7 -1.73 3.88 0.80
C GLY A 7 -1.73 4.09 -0.70
N ALA A 8 -1.58 5.33 -1.15
CA ALA A 8 -1.58 5.73 -2.56
C ALA A 8 -0.33 6.57 -2.92
N PRO A 9 0.87 5.98 -2.92
CA PRO A 9 2.11 6.72 -3.17
C PRO A 9 2.27 7.21 -4.61
N GLY A 10 1.40 6.76 -5.52
CA GLY A 10 1.38 7.12 -6.94
C GLY A 10 2.29 6.28 -7.82
N SER A 11 2.04 6.34 -9.12
CA SER A 11 2.70 5.49 -10.14
C SER A 11 4.20 5.67 -10.17
N GLN A 12 4.71 6.89 -9.99
CA GLN A 12 6.15 7.13 -10.04
C GLN A 12 6.92 6.40 -8.94
N ALA A 13 6.34 6.34 -7.73
CA ALA A 13 6.91 5.57 -6.63
C ALA A 13 6.89 4.06 -6.95
N HIS A 14 5.78 3.55 -7.48
CA HIS A 14 5.67 2.15 -7.91
C HIS A 14 6.68 1.82 -9.01
N PHE A 15 6.85 2.68 -10.00
CA PHE A 15 7.83 2.45 -11.07
C PHE A 15 9.27 2.42 -10.54
N ALA A 16 9.61 3.30 -9.59
CA ALA A 16 10.94 3.29 -8.97
C ALA A 16 11.20 1.96 -8.26
N ILE A 17 10.22 1.44 -7.53
CA ILE A 17 10.31 0.15 -6.85
C ILE A 17 10.40 -1.01 -7.87
N LEU A 18 9.53 -1.02 -8.89
CA LEU A 18 9.45 -2.11 -9.86
C LEU A 18 10.67 -2.18 -10.80
N ARG A 19 11.35 -1.05 -11.05
CA ARG A 19 12.60 -1.01 -11.81
C ARG A 19 13.78 -1.62 -11.06
N ASN A 20 13.72 -1.66 -9.73
CA ASN A 20 14.79 -2.26 -8.94
C ASN A 20 14.80 -3.78 -9.14
N ASN A 21 15.92 -4.29 -9.66
CA ASN A 21 16.07 -5.73 -9.95
C ASN A 21 16.04 -6.60 -8.70
N ASP A 22 16.36 -6.05 -7.53
CA ASP A 22 16.35 -6.76 -6.25
C ASP A 22 14.95 -6.91 -5.63
N VAL A 23 13.94 -6.30 -6.20
CA VAL A 23 12.55 -6.41 -5.73
C VAL A 23 11.80 -7.44 -6.55
N ASP A 24 11.26 -8.45 -5.90
CA ASP A 24 10.48 -9.52 -6.53
C ASP A 24 8.96 -9.23 -6.46
N VAL A 25 8.51 -8.75 -5.30
CA VAL A 25 7.08 -8.55 -5.00
C VAL A 25 6.85 -7.17 -4.37
N VAL A 26 5.81 -6.49 -4.83
CA VAL A 26 5.30 -5.26 -4.21
C VAL A 26 3.94 -5.55 -3.58
N LEU A 27 3.79 -5.26 -2.28
CA LEU A 27 2.51 -5.18 -1.60
C LEU A 27 2.04 -3.74 -1.70
N ALA A 28 1.07 -3.45 -2.54
CA ALA A 28 0.59 -2.10 -2.80
C ALA A 28 -0.76 -1.85 -2.14
N GLY A 29 -0.97 -0.64 -1.65
CA GLY A 29 -2.28 -0.21 -1.21
C GLY A 29 -3.19 0.04 -2.41
N GLU A 30 -3.06 1.18 -3.03
CA GLU A 30 -3.83 1.59 -4.20
C GLU A 30 -2.90 1.86 -5.38
N VAL A 31 -3.33 1.48 -6.58
CA VAL A 31 -2.57 1.74 -7.80
C VAL A 31 -3.49 2.23 -8.92
N PRO A 32 -3.03 3.17 -9.76
CA PRO A 32 -3.71 3.50 -11.00
C PRO A 32 -3.66 2.31 -11.97
N GLN A 33 -4.83 1.80 -12.36
CA GLN A 33 -4.91 0.66 -13.30
C GLN A 33 -4.28 0.98 -14.64
N TRP A 34 -4.49 2.20 -15.15
CA TRP A 34 -3.99 2.66 -16.45
C TRP A 34 -2.47 2.94 -16.49
N GLU A 35 -1.78 2.88 -15.35
CA GLU A 35 -0.33 3.11 -15.25
C GLU A 35 0.39 1.94 -14.60
N THR A 36 0.27 1.78 -13.28
CA THR A 36 1.05 0.79 -12.52
C THR A 36 0.70 -0.65 -12.91
N TYR A 37 -0.60 -0.95 -13.08
CA TYR A 37 -1.03 -2.27 -13.50
C TYR A 37 -0.51 -2.60 -14.91
N GLU A 38 -0.66 -1.68 -15.86
CA GLU A 38 -0.21 -1.87 -17.23
C GLU A 38 1.32 -2.02 -17.30
N TYR A 39 2.05 -1.19 -16.56
CA TYR A 39 3.51 -1.32 -16.42
C TYR A 39 3.92 -2.71 -15.93
N MET A 40 3.22 -3.21 -14.91
CA MET A 40 3.51 -4.52 -14.35
C MET A 40 3.20 -5.64 -15.34
N ARG A 41 2.06 -5.57 -16.04
CA ARG A 41 1.68 -6.51 -17.08
C ARG A 41 2.73 -6.59 -18.19
N ASP A 42 3.19 -5.44 -18.65
CA ASP A 42 4.21 -5.36 -19.69
C ASP A 42 5.57 -5.88 -19.21
N ALA A 43 5.95 -5.60 -17.96
CA ALA A 43 7.17 -6.15 -17.37
C ALA A 43 7.14 -7.69 -17.33
N VAL A 44 6.02 -8.28 -16.93
CA VAL A 44 5.84 -9.75 -16.92
C VAL A 44 5.87 -10.31 -18.35
N ALA A 45 5.21 -9.65 -19.31
CA ALA A 45 5.23 -10.06 -20.72
C ALA A 45 6.65 -10.04 -21.32
N GLN A 46 7.52 -9.16 -20.81
CA GLN A 46 8.94 -9.09 -21.16
C GLN A 46 9.81 -10.10 -20.39
N GLY A 47 9.21 -11.04 -19.65
CA GLY A 47 9.92 -12.08 -18.93
C GLY A 47 10.50 -11.66 -17.57
N ARG A 48 10.15 -10.51 -17.03
CA ARG A 48 10.57 -10.11 -15.70
C ARG A 48 9.78 -10.87 -14.62
N LYS A 49 10.51 -11.48 -13.70
CA LYS A 49 9.93 -12.27 -12.59
C LYS A 49 9.53 -11.33 -11.44
N LYS A 50 8.43 -10.62 -11.58
CA LYS A 50 7.92 -9.69 -10.58
C LYS A 50 6.43 -9.94 -10.35
N ALA A 51 5.95 -9.54 -9.17
CA ALA A 51 4.54 -9.57 -8.82
C ALA A 51 4.14 -8.31 -8.05
N ILE A 52 2.87 -7.96 -8.14
CA ILE A 52 2.25 -6.95 -7.30
C ILE A 52 0.96 -7.51 -6.69
N ILE A 53 0.77 -7.27 -5.41
CA ILE A 53 -0.41 -7.69 -4.65
C ILE A 53 -1.11 -6.43 -4.16
N PHE A 54 -2.38 -6.29 -4.49
CA PHE A 54 -3.19 -5.15 -4.08
C PHE A 54 -3.91 -5.45 -2.77
N LEU A 55 -3.64 -4.64 -1.76
CA LEU A 55 -4.26 -4.76 -0.44
C LEU A 55 -5.51 -3.90 -0.30
N GLY A 56 -5.63 -2.86 -1.12
CA GLY A 56 -6.54 -1.74 -0.95
C GLY A 56 -5.94 -0.65 -0.05
N HIS A 57 -6.30 0.61 -0.30
CA HIS A 57 -5.76 1.78 0.40
C HIS A 57 -5.98 1.65 1.92
N VAL A 58 -7.24 1.57 2.33
CA VAL A 58 -7.64 1.46 3.74
C VAL A 58 -6.97 0.27 4.41
N ASN A 59 -7.08 -0.93 3.84
CA ASN A 59 -6.53 -2.16 4.43
C ASN A 59 -5.01 -2.10 4.61
N SER A 60 -4.31 -1.34 3.76
CA SER A 60 -2.85 -1.22 3.84
C SER A 60 -2.37 -0.23 4.90
N GLU A 61 -3.24 0.68 5.37
CA GLU A 61 -2.89 1.76 6.30
C GLU A 61 -3.60 1.66 7.66
N GLU A 62 -4.72 0.96 7.76
CA GLU A 62 -5.61 0.98 8.92
C GLU A 62 -4.90 0.61 10.22
N ALA A 63 -4.10 -0.46 10.23
CA ALA A 63 -3.32 -0.86 11.40
C ALA A 63 -2.28 0.21 11.81
N GLY A 64 -1.71 0.91 10.85
CA GLY A 64 -0.81 2.04 11.08
C GLY A 64 -1.53 3.24 11.70
N MET A 65 -2.76 3.50 11.30
CA MET A 65 -3.58 4.58 11.84
C MET A 65 -4.08 4.26 13.26
N GLU A 66 -4.40 3.02 13.57
CA GLU A 66 -4.68 2.57 14.93
C GLU A 66 -3.48 2.81 15.85
N TYR A 67 -2.30 2.36 15.42
CA TYR A 67 -1.06 2.60 16.14
C TYR A 67 -0.74 4.09 16.29
N CYS A 68 -1.01 4.90 15.26
CA CYS A 68 -0.83 6.35 15.31
C CYS A 68 -1.69 7.00 16.41
N ALA A 69 -2.92 6.53 16.59
CA ALA A 69 -3.78 7.01 17.67
C ALA A 69 -3.18 6.69 19.05
N ASP A 70 -2.62 5.50 19.24
CA ASP A 70 -1.96 5.10 20.49
C ASP A 70 -0.69 5.93 20.73
N TRP A 71 0.11 6.13 19.71
CA TRP A 71 1.31 6.95 19.78
C TRP A 71 1.00 8.40 20.14
N LEU A 72 -0.03 9.00 19.53
CA LEU A 72 -0.47 10.36 19.83
C LEU A 72 -0.91 10.52 21.29
N ARG A 73 -1.62 9.56 21.88
CA ARG A 73 -2.04 9.61 23.30
C ARG A 73 -0.86 9.75 24.25
N GLY A 74 0.33 9.33 23.84
CA GLY A 74 1.54 9.40 24.65
C GLY A 74 2.05 10.82 24.92
N PHE A 75 1.67 11.83 24.13
CA PHE A 75 2.24 13.17 24.25
C PHE A 75 1.29 14.34 24.04
N ILE A 76 0.05 14.14 23.59
CA ILE A 76 -0.89 15.26 23.39
C ILE A 76 -1.73 15.60 24.62
N GLY A 77 -1.38 15.05 25.80
CA GLY A 77 -1.95 15.39 27.09
C GLY A 77 -3.42 15.01 27.22
N THR A 78 -4.29 15.99 27.53
CA THR A 78 -5.71 15.75 27.82
C THR A 78 -6.62 15.75 26.61
N VAL A 79 -6.08 15.92 25.39
CA VAL A 79 -6.89 15.87 24.17
C VAL A 79 -7.32 14.43 23.91
N PRO A 80 -8.62 14.15 23.80
CA PRO A 80 -9.08 12.81 23.53
C PRO A 80 -8.72 12.37 22.11
N VAL A 81 -8.04 11.23 21.98
CA VAL A 81 -7.70 10.61 20.69
C VAL A 81 -8.43 9.28 20.57
N LYS A 82 -9.16 9.11 19.51
CA LYS A 82 -9.85 7.88 19.16
C LYS A 82 -9.45 7.43 17.77
N PHE A 83 -9.09 6.16 17.63
CA PHE A 83 -9.13 5.50 16.32
C PHE A 83 -10.58 5.14 16.01
N VAL A 84 -10.99 5.40 14.76
CA VAL A 84 -12.30 5.00 14.24
C VAL A 84 -12.05 4.15 13.02
N GLU A 85 -12.42 2.89 13.09
CA GLU A 85 -12.29 1.95 11.99
C GLU A 85 -13.19 2.36 10.83
N SER A 86 -12.63 2.41 9.61
CA SER A 86 -13.39 2.71 8.39
C SER A 86 -14.17 1.50 7.88
N GLY A 87 -13.69 0.31 8.22
CA GLY A 87 -14.19 -0.94 7.65
C GLY A 87 -13.77 -1.16 6.19
N PRO A 88 -13.93 -2.36 5.68
CA PRO A 88 -13.57 -2.68 4.31
C PRO A 88 -14.51 -1.98 3.33
N PRO A 89 -13.97 -1.31 2.28
CA PRO A 89 -14.79 -0.65 1.26
C PRO A 89 -15.46 -1.64 0.29
N TYR A 90 -15.10 -2.93 0.42
CA TYR A 90 -15.61 -4.01 -0.42
C TYR A 90 -16.14 -5.14 0.45
N TRP A 91 -17.11 -5.89 -0.07
CA TRP A 91 -17.51 -7.16 0.51
C TRP A 91 -16.87 -8.31 -0.26
N SER A 92 -16.57 -9.40 0.42
CA SER A 92 -16.20 -10.69 -0.18
C SER A 92 -17.29 -11.72 0.10
N TYR A 93 -17.50 -12.62 -0.83
CA TYR A 93 -18.38 -13.77 -0.66
C TYR A 93 -17.63 -14.92 0.01
#